data_b6ba1a5c08d762453cdbbf79d42bef31
#
_entry.id   b6ba1a5c08d762453cdbbf79d42bef31
#
_cell.length_a   1.000
_cell.length_b   1.000
_cell.length_c   1.000
_cell.angle_alpha   90.00
_cell.angle_beta   90.00
_cell.angle_gamma   90.00
#
_symmetry.space_group_name_H-M   'P 1'
#
loop_
_entity.id
_entity.type
_entity.pdbx_description
1 polymer ?
#
loop_
_entity_poly.entity_id
_entity_poly.type
_entity_poly.pdbx_seq_one_letter_code
_entity_poly.pdbx_strand_id
1 'polypeptide(L)'
;MRAQYRGLVDPGAVEAAVTQSYSLDALRTCMDRCSRSETAHFLVAEIEGSVVGYLHFDDFGPEPELHRIYVDPSVRRSGVGALLLTELHARLPIEASYMLLVLAGNDRAIAFYQRHGFTIDAHVDGLTYYRERMGVTFPEDTEPFQLVLMRR
;
A
#
# COMPACT_ATOMS: atom_id res chain seq x y z
N MET A 1 11.14 4.76 -0.50
CA MET A 1 9.80 4.95 -1.09
C MET A 1 9.82 5.80 -2.35
N ARG A 2 10.28 7.06 -2.34
CA ARG A 2 10.32 7.96 -3.52
C ARG A 2 10.97 7.37 -4.78
N ALA A 3 12.00 6.53 -4.63
CA ALA A 3 12.71 5.94 -5.77
C ALA A 3 11.87 4.97 -6.62
N GLN A 4 10.86 4.35 -6.06
CA GLN A 4 9.99 3.38 -6.79
C GLN A 4 8.95 4.06 -7.69
N TYR A 5 8.68 5.34 -7.49
CA TYR A 5 7.73 6.13 -8.28
C TYR A 5 8.40 7.04 -9.31
N ARG A 6 9.75 7.00 -9.38
CA ARG A 6 10.51 7.85 -10.31
C ARG A 6 10.13 7.55 -11.75
N GLY A 7 9.69 8.59 -12.48
CA GLY A 7 9.27 8.49 -13.87
C GLY A 7 7.86 7.94 -14.12
N LEU A 8 7.10 7.60 -13.07
CA LEU A 8 5.73 7.13 -13.18
C LEU A 8 4.70 8.19 -12.78
N VAL A 9 5.07 9.09 -11.88
CA VAL A 9 4.22 10.17 -11.36
C VAL A 9 5.06 11.42 -11.19
N ASP A 10 4.42 12.56 -11.29
CA ASP A 10 5.01 13.87 -11.01
C ASP A 10 5.69 13.89 -9.63
N PRO A 11 6.92 14.40 -9.51
CA PRO A 11 7.66 14.43 -8.25
C PRO A 11 6.94 15.20 -7.14
N GLY A 12 6.19 16.26 -7.47
CA GLY A 12 5.42 17.06 -6.51
C GLY A 12 4.24 16.25 -5.95
N ALA A 13 3.58 15.45 -6.80
CA ALA A 13 2.52 14.55 -6.38
C ALA A 13 3.05 13.44 -5.43
N VAL A 14 4.21 12.86 -5.77
CA VAL A 14 4.86 11.88 -4.89
C VAL A 14 5.22 12.51 -3.55
N GLU A 15 5.78 13.72 -3.55
CA GLU A 15 6.14 14.44 -2.33
C GLU A 15 4.91 14.74 -1.46
N ALA A 16 3.82 15.24 -2.06
CA ALA A 16 2.58 15.52 -1.36
C ALA A 16 2.00 14.25 -0.72
N ALA A 17 1.89 13.17 -1.48
CA ALA A 17 1.38 11.90 -0.99
C ALA A 17 2.27 11.31 0.12
N VAL A 18 3.61 11.33 -0.05
CA VAL A 18 4.56 10.82 0.95
C VAL A 18 4.50 11.64 2.23
N THR A 19 4.50 12.97 2.14
CA THR A 19 4.50 13.85 3.31
C THR A 19 3.21 13.71 4.11
N GLN A 20 2.05 13.59 3.45
CA GLN A 20 0.75 13.55 4.11
C GLN A 20 0.39 12.14 4.59
N SER A 21 0.66 11.10 3.80
CA SER A 21 0.22 9.72 4.10
C SER A 21 1.30 8.84 4.73
N TYR A 22 2.57 9.22 4.67
CA TYR A 22 3.70 8.44 5.17
C TYR A 22 4.57 9.21 6.17
N SER A 23 4.06 10.30 6.75
CA SER A 23 4.71 10.94 7.88
C SER A 23 4.76 10.00 9.10
N LEU A 24 5.67 10.24 10.02
CA LEU A 24 5.74 9.46 11.25
C LEU A 24 4.42 9.50 12.04
N ASP A 25 3.75 10.64 12.06
CA ASP A 25 2.49 10.81 12.77
C ASP A 25 1.35 10.06 12.08
N ALA A 26 1.29 10.08 10.73
CA ALA A 26 0.33 9.28 9.97
C ALA A 26 0.53 7.78 10.21
N LEU A 27 1.78 7.30 10.21
CA LEU A 27 2.10 5.89 10.48
C LEU A 27 1.76 5.51 11.92
N ARG A 28 2.08 6.33 12.92
CA ARG A 28 1.69 6.11 14.32
C ARG A 28 0.18 6.01 14.47
N THR A 29 -0.56 6.92 13.85
CA THR A 29 -2.03 6.89 13.86
C THR A 29 -2.57 5.59 13.26
N CYS A 30 -2.01 5.12 12.14
CA CYS A 30 -2.39 3.83 11.57
C CYS A 30 -2.10 2.67 12.53
N MET A 31 -0.91 2.64 13.13
CA MET A 31 -0.51 1.60 14.09
C MET A 31 -1.42 1.59 15.32
N ASP A 32 -1.72 2.76 15.89
CA ASP A 32 -2.61 2.89 17.05
C ASP A 32 -4.04 2.45 16.73
N ARG A 33 -4.55 2.76 15.55
CA ARG A 33 -5.87 2.27 15.10
C ARG A 33 -5.88 0.76 14.94
N CYS A 34 -4.89 0.20 14.25
CA CYS A 34 -4.77 -1.25 14.07
C CYS A 34 -4.62 -1.99 15.39
N SER A 35 -3.87 -1.45 16.37
CA SER A 35 -3.68 -2.10 17.68
C SER A 35 -4.97 -2.23 18.52
N ARG A 36 -6.00 -1.47 18.18
CA ARG A 36 -7.33 -1.47 18.84
C ARG A 36 -8.39 -2.20 18.02
N SER A 37 -8.03 -2.80 16.90
CA SER A 37 -8.93 -3.50 15.99
C SER A 37 -8.57 -4.99 15.94
N GLU A 38 -9.59 -5.85 15.82
CA GLU A 38 -9.40 -7.27 15.59
C GLU A 38 -9.25 -7.60 14.10
N THR A 39 -9.67 -6.68 13.22
CA THR A 39 -9.75 -6.89 11.77
C THR A 39 -8.71 -6.10 10.97
N ALA A 40 -8.13 -5.05 11.56
CA ALA A 40 -7.08 -4.25 10.95
C ALA A 40 -5.69 -4.69 11.44
N HIS A 41 -4.72 -4.71 10.53
CA HIS A 41 -3.39 -5.26 10.80
C HIS A 41 -2.28 -4.32 10.34
N PHE A 42 -1.36 -4.00 11.26
CA PHE A 42 -0.09 -3.37 10.93
C PHE A 42 1.03 -4.35 11.30
N LEU A 43 1.58 -5.03 10.28
CA LEU A 43 2.59 -6.08 10.45
C LEU A 43 3.97 -5.52 10.12
N VAL A 44 4.99 -5.98 10.85
CA VAL A 44 6.39 -5.66 10.55
C VAL A 44 7.18 -6.94 10.33
N ALA A 45 8.13 -6.88 9.41
CA ALA A 45 9.14 -7.91 9.19
C ALA A 45 10.46 -7.45 9.77
N GLU A 46 11.10 -8.31 10.54
CA GLU A 46 12.37 -8.03 11.22
C GLU A 46 13.42 -9.10 10.84
N ILE A 47 14.64 -8.67 10.62
CA ILE A 47 15.81 -9.53 10.44
C ILE A 47 16.88 -9.04 11.41
N GLU A 48 17.35 -9.93 12.28
CA GLU A 48 18.43 -9.64 13.28
C GLU A 48 18.19 -8.35 14.09
N GLY A 49 16.94 -8.14 14.54
CA GLY A 49 16.54 -6.96 15.34
C GLY A 49 16.32 -5.68 14.53
N SER A 50 16.41 -5.74 13.21
CA SER A 50 16.18 -4.60 12.32
C SER A 50 14.88 -4.76 11.53
N VAL A 51 14.00 -3.75 11.58
CA VAL A 51 12.78 -3.74 10.76
C VAL A 51 13.15 -3.53 9.29
N VAL A 52 12.83 -4.52 8.46
CA VAL A 52 13.16 -4.54 7.02
C VAL A 52 11.95 -4.44 6.12
N GLY A 53 10.75 -4.41 6.68
CA GLY A 53 9.52 -4.22 5.91
C GLY A 53 8.30 -4.09 6.80
N TYR A 54 7.19 -3.65 6.23
CA TYR A 54 5.90 -3.59 6.91
C TYR A 54 4.74 -3.71 5.93
N LEU A 55 3.58 -4.07 6.47
CA LEU A 55 2.31 -4.16 5.78
C LEU A 55 1.25 -3.43 6.61
N HIS A 56 0.37 -2.68 5.94
CA HIS A 56 -0.81 -2.05 6.54
C HIS A 56 -2.07 -2.46 5.78
N PHE A 57 -2.98 -3.10 6.49
CA PHE A 57 -4.30 -3.51 6.03
C PHE A 57 -5.35 -3.01 7.03
N ASP A 58 -6.46 -2.50 6.54
CA ASP A 58 -7.62 -2.20 7.37
C ASP A 58 -8.95 -2.32 6.60
N ASP A 59 -10.04 -2.33 7.37
CA ASP A 59 -11.43 -2.36 6.92
C ASP A 59 -12.22 -1.12 7.37
N PHE A 60 -11.52 -0.04 7.66
CA PHE A 60 -12.14 1.21 8.13
C PHE A 60 -12.80 2.03 7.02
N GLY A 61 -12.57 1.67 5.77
CA GLY A 61 -13.20 2.26 4.59
C GLY A 61 -14.49 1.54 4.18
N PRO A 62 -15.05 1.86 3.00
CA PRO A 62 -16.24 1.19 2.46
C PRO A 62 -15.98 -0.28 2.10
N GLU A 63 -14.74 -0.67 1.88
CA GLU A 63 -14.32 -2.05 1.69
C GLU A 63 -12.92 -2.26 2.29
N PRO A 64 -12.57 -3.49 2.68
CA PRO A 64 -11.26 -3.79 3.23
C PRO A 64 -10.15 -3.51 2.20
N GLU A 65 -9.05 -2.92 2.66
CA GLU A 65 -7.97 -2.49 1.77
C GLU A 65 -6.58 -2.83 2.32
N LEU A 66 -5.75 -3.41 1.48
CA LEU A 66 -4.32 -3.48 1.69
C LEU A 66 -3.67 -2.19 1.18
N HIS A 67 -3.48 -1.24 2.07
CA HIS A 67 -2.96 0.09 1.74
C HIS A 67 -1.51 0.08 1.29
N ARG A 68 -0.69 -0.78 1.89
CA ARG A 68 0.75 -0.78 1.58
C ARG A 68 1.46 -2.05 2.02
N ILE A 69 2.41 -2.49 1.19
CA ILE A 69 3.52 -3.36 1.56
C ILE A 69 4.81 -2.62 1.19
N TYR A 70 5.66 -2.42 2.17
CA TYR A 70 6.99 -1.86 1.97
C TYR A 70 8.04 -2.88 2.39
N VAL A 71 9.07 -3.04 1.56
CA VAL A 71 10.25 -3.86 1.87
C VAL A 71 11.49 -3.04 1.56
N ASP A 72 12.42 -3.00 2.49
CA ASP A 72 13.69 -2.31 2.33
C ASP A 72 14.39 -2.77 1.05
N PRO A 73 14.89 -1.84 0.22
CA PRO A 73 15.60 -2.18 -1.02
C PRO A 73 16.76 -3.17 -0.84
N SER A 74 17.46 -3.13 0.29
CA SER A 74 18.60 -3.99 0.58
C SER A 74 18.24 -5.48 0.70
N VAL A 75 17.00 -5.77 1.12
CA VAL A 75 16.47 -7.14 1.28
C VAL A 75 15.41 -7.51 0.25
N ARG A 76 15.27 -6.76 -0.82
CA ARG A 76 14.34 -7.10 -1.91
C ARG A 76 14.70 -8.44 -2.54
N ARG A 77 13.69 -9.21 -2.94
CA ARG A 77 13.78 -10.58 -3.48
C ARG A 77 14.13 -11.66 -2.44
N SER A 78 14.25 -11.32 -1.17
CA SER A 78 14.43 -12.30 -0.07
C SER A 78 13.13 -12.99 0.37
N GLY A 79 11.98 -12.68 -0.26
CA GLY A 79 10.69 -13.26 0.11
C GLY A 79 9.94 -12.49 1.21
N VAL A 80 10.50 -11.44 1.79
CA VAL A 80 9.88 -10.67 2.89
C VAL A 80 8.47 -10.17 2.54
N GLY A 81 8.25 -9.64 1.33
CA GLY A 81 6.92 -9.21 0.91
C GLY A 81 5.90 -10.34 0.83
N ALA A 82 6.32 -11.52 0.37
CA ALA A 82 5.48 -12.71 0.33
C ALA A 82 5.15 -13.21 1.74
N LEU A 83 6.11 -13.19 2.66
CA LEU A 83 5.90 -13.56 4.07
C LEU A 83 4.91 -12.62 4.75
N LEU A 84 5.04 -11.30 4.56
CA LEU A 84 4.09 -10.32 5.09
C LEU A 84 2.66 -10.59 4.58
N LEU A 85 2.51 -10.92 3.30
CA LEU A 85 1.22 -11.22 2.70
C LEU A 85 0.66 -12.55 3.21
N THR A 86 1.49 -13.58 3.35
CA THR A 86 1.11 -14.87 3.94
C THR A 86 0.64 -14.69 5.38
N GLU A 87 1.33 -13.88 6.16
CA GLU A 87 0.97 -13.60 7.55
C GLU A 87 -0.35 -12.81 7.66
N LEU A 88 -0.62 -11.89 6.73
CA LEU A 88 -1.93 -11.24 6.63
C LEU A 88 -3.02 -12.28 6.34
N HIS A 89 -2.82 -13.15 5.34
CA HIS A 89 -3.81 -14.17 4.96
C HIS A 89 -4.09 -15.16 6.11
N ALA A 90 -3.11 -15.46 6.94
CA ALA A 90 -3.30 -16.33 8.11
C ALA A 90 -4.22 -15.69 9.19
N ARG A 91 -4.35 -14.37 9.18
CA ARG A 91 -5.21 -13.61 10.12
C ARG A 91 -6.59 -13.31 9.58
N LEU A 92 -6.75 -13.32 8.26
CA LEU A 92 -8.03 -13.05 7.62
C LEU A 92 -8.87 -14.32 7.49
N PRO A 93 -10.21 -14.21 7.45
CA PRO A 93 -11.07 -15.33 7.06
C PRO A 93 -10.66 -15.89 5.69
N ILE A 94 -10.84 -17.20 5.48
CA ILE A 94 -10.44 -17.89 4.23
C ILE A 94 -11.09 -17.25 3.00
N GLU A 95 -12.35 -16.82 3.12
CA GLU A 95 -13.12 -16.18 2.04
C GLU A 95 -13.01 -14.65 2.04
N ALA A 96 -12.04 -14.09 2.77
CA ALA A 96 -11.89 -12.64 2.81
C ALA A 96 -11.56 -12.09 1.44
N SER A 97 -12.40 -11.18 0.96
CA SER A 97 -12.15 -10.39 -0.23
C SER A 97 -11.71 -8.99 0.16
N TYR A 98 -10.70 -8.47 -0.46
CA TYR A 98 -10.20 -7.13 -0.23
C TYR A 98 -9.50 -6.58 -1.47
N MET A 99 -9.35 -5.28 -1.50
CA MET A 99 -8.70 -4.59 -2.61
C MET A 99 -7.32 -4.04 -2.24
N LEU A 100 -6.59 -3.68 -3.26
CA LEU A 100 -5.39 -2.85 -3.18
C LEU A 100 -5.27 -1.98 -4.43
N LEU A 101 -4.45 -0.96 -4.35
CA LEU A 101 -4.15 -0.07 -5.46
C LEU A 101 -2.66 -0.04 -5.75
N VAL A 102 -2.33 -0.16 -7.02
CA VAL A 102 -0.97 -0.08 -7.54
C VAL A 102 -0.89 1.04 -8.57
N LEU A 103 0.15 1.84 -8.52
CA LEU A 103 0.41 2.84 -9.56
C LEU A 103 0.53 2.15 -10.93
N ALA A 104 -0.22 2.62 -11.91
CA ALA A 104 -0.12 2.15 -13.29
C ALA A 104 1.32 2.34 -13.82
N GLY A 105 1.84 1.31 -14.51
CA GLY A 105 3.25 1.26 -14.92
C GLY A 105 4.20 0.67 -13.87
N ASN A 106 3.73 0.39 -12.65
CA ASN A 106 4.51 -0.39 -11.68
C ASN A 106 4.30 -1.91 -11.91
N ASP A 107 4.72 -2.37 -13.10
CA ASP A 107 4.50 -3.75 -13.57
C ASP A 107 5.07 -4.79 -12.60
N ARG A 108 6.14 -4.42 -11.89
CA ARG A 108 6.75 -5.31 -10.88
C ARG A 108 5.81 -5.55 -9.71
N ALA A 109 5.13 -4.53 -9.20
CA ALA A 109 4.18 -4.68 -8.11
C ALA A 109 2.92 -5.42 -8.59
N ILE A 110 2.42 -5.07 -9.78
CA ILE A 110 1.27 -5.75 -10.40
C ILE A 110 1.56 -7.25 -10.53
N ALA A 111 2.70 -7.62 -11.12
CA ALA A 111 3.10 -9.02 -11.26
C ALA A 111 3.33 -9.73 -9.91
N PHE A 112 3.80 -9.02 -8.89
CA PHE A 112 3.90 -9.56 -7.53
C PHE A 112 2.52 -9.93 -7.00
N TYR A 113 1.55 -9.03 -7.06
CA TYR A 113 0.20 -9.30 -6.56
C TYR A 113 -0.53 -10.36 -7.38
N GLN A 114 -0.38 -10.38 -8.70
CA GLN A 114 -0.95 -11.43 -9.55
C GLN A 114 -0.46 -12.82 -9.15
N ARG A 115 0.84 -12.98 -8.86
CA ARG A 115 1.39 -14.26 -8.35
C ARG A 115 0.84 -14.67 -6.99
N HIS A 116 0.24 -13.74 -6.24
CA HIS A 116 -0.38 -13.99 -4.94
C HIS A 116 -1.92 -14.03 -5.00
N GLY A 117 -2.48 -14.25 -6.20
CA GLY A 117 -3.90 -14.50 -6.39
C GLY A 117 -4.77 -13.25 -6.59
N PHE A 118 -4.16 -12.08 -6.80
CA PHE A 118 -4.91 -10.88 -7.13
C PHE A 118 -5.17 -10.78 -8.62
N THR A 119 -6.32 -10.26 -8.99
CA THR A 119 -6.71 -9.94 -10.36
C THR A 119 -6.91 -8.43 -10.53
N ILE A 120 -6.64 -7.92 -11.73
CA ILE A 120 -6.95 -6.53 -12.08
C ILE A 120 -8.46 -6.41 -12.22
N ASP A 121 -9.06 -5.46 -11.50
CA ASP A 121 -10.48 -5.19 -11.52
C ASP A 121 -10.81 -3.90 -12.31
N ALA A 122 -10.07 -2.82 -12.06
CA ALA A 122 -10.31 -1.53 -12.70
C ALA A 122 -9.04 -0.68 -12.80
N HIS A 123 -9.15 0.42 -13.55
CA HIS A 123 -8.23 1.55 -13.49
C HIS A 123 -8.98 2.75 -12.93
N VAL A 124 -8.37 3.45 -11.99
CA VAL A 124 -8.98 4.60 -11.31
C VAL A 124 -8.07 5.82 -11.38
N ASP A 125 -8.67 6.99 -11.42
CA ASP A 125 -7.94 8.25 -11.40
C ASP A 125 -7.25 8.45 -10.04
N GLY A 126 -5.92 8.58 -10.05
CA GLY A 126 -5.12 8.64 -8.84
C GLY A 126 -5.33 9.93 -8.05
N LEU A 127 -5.50 11.08 -8.73
CA LEU A 127 -5.74 12.35 -8.04
C LEU A 127 -7.06 12.32 -7.27
N THR A 128 -8.13 11.85 -7.92
CA THR A 128 -9.45 11.69 -7.32
C THR A 128 -9.39 10.73 -6.14
N TYR A 129 -8.80 9.56 -6.31
CA TYR A 129 -8.67 8.58 -5.25
C TYR A 129 -7.98 9.16 -4.01
N TYR A 130 -6.80 9.74 -4.18
CA TYR A 130 -6.03 10.27 -3.03
C TYR A 130 -6.71 11.46 -2.36
N ARG A 131 -7.41 12.32 -3.13
CA ARG A 131 -8.17 13.45 -2.57
C ARG A 131 -9.35 12.97 -1.73
N GLU A 132 -10.17 12.10 -2.29
CA GLU A 132 -11.43 11.67 -1.67
C GLU A 132 -11.23 10.65 -0.55
N ARG A 133 -10.26 9.74 -0.72
CA ARG A 133 -10.07 8.61 0.20
C ARG A 133 -8.99 8.87 1.25
N MET A 134 -7.94 9.60 0.89
CA MET A 134 -6.79 9.82 1.75
C MET A 134 -6.67 11.28 2.23
N GLY A 135 -7.53 12.18 1.74
CA GLY A 135 -7.49 13.60 2.09
C GLY A 135 -6.20 14.32 1.61
N VAL A 136 -5.51 13.76 0.62
CA VAL A 136 -4.26 14.33 0.10
C VAL A 136 -4.55 15.57 -0.75
N THR A 137 -3.86 16.66 -0.46
CA THR A 137 -3.88 17.88 -1.27
C THR A 137 -2.68 17.89 -2.21
N PHE A 138 -2.94 18.02 -3.50
CA PHE A 138 -1.92 18.11 -4.55
C PHE A 138 -1.74 19.54 -5.03
N PRO A 139 -0.54 19.92 -5.56
CA PRO A 139 -0.36 21.15 -6.33
C PRO A 139 -1.36 21.24 -7.50
N GLU A 140 -1.75 22.48 -7.90
CA GLU A 140 -2.76 22.69 -8.94
C GLU A 140 -2.32 22.17 -10.32
N ASP A 141 -1.01 22.17 -10.59
CA ASP A 141 -0.39 21.73 -11.83
C ASP A 141 0.03 20.25 -11.83
N THR A 142 -0.46 19.46 -10.84
CA THR A 142 -0.13 18.04 -10.76
C THR A 142 -0.68 17.28 -11.96
N GLU A 143 0.21 16.62 -12.71
CA GLU A 143 -0.17 15.77 -13.84
C GLU A 143 -1.05 14.59 -13.39
N PRO A 144 -2.14 14.29 -14.11
CA PRO A 144 -2.99 13.13 -13.81
C PRO A 144 -2.22 11.82 -13.91
N PHE A 145 -2.51 10.90 -13.01
CA PHE A 145 -1.94 9.55 -13.03
C PHE A 145 -3.01 8.50 -12.72
N GLN A 146 -2.75 7.27 -13.16
CA GLN A 146 -3.68 6.16 -13.00
C GLN A 146 -3.21 5.18 -11.94
N LEU A 147 -4.16 4.61 -11.22
CA LEU A 147 -3.97 3.48 -10.33
C LEU A 147 -4.67 2.25 -10.91
N VAL A 148 -4.08 1.10 -10.69
CA VAL A 148 -4.65 -0.21 -11.00
C VAL A 148 -5.28 -0.75 -9.72
N LEU A 149 -6.59 -0.89 -9.70
CA LEU A 149 -7.32 -1.55 -8.62
C LEU A 149 -7.23 -3.05 -8.83
N MET A 150 -6.79 -3.75 -7.81
CA MET A 150 -6.69 -5.22 -7.82
C MET A 150 -7.47 -5.81 -6.66
N ARG A 151 -8.07 -6.99 -6.87
CA ARG A 151 -8.86 -7.72 -5.86
C ARG A 151 -8.36 -9.16 -5.69
N ARG A 152 -8.55 -9.63 -4.51
CA ARG A 152 -8.36 -11.03 -4.15
C ARG A 152 -9.68 -11.63 -3.71
#